data_490e705beecad2827013c0b55349c045
#
_entry.id   490e705beecad2827013c0b55349c045
#
_cell.length_a   1.000
_cell.length_b   1.000
_cell.length_c   1.000
_cell.angle_alpha   90.00
_cell.angle_beta   90.00
_cell.angle_gamma   90.00
#
_symmetry.space_group_name_H-M   'P 1'
#
loop_
_entity.id
_entity.type
_entity.pdbx_description
1 polymer ?
#
loop_
_entity_poly.entity_id
_entity_poly.type
_entity_poly.pdbx_seq_one_letter_code
_entity_poly.pdbx_strand_id
1 'polypeptide(L)'
;AAITEAQDTNNVIQDNDKLKDRDSQTDKWPGKDGDKEYQDDEDYDNIVLEKVDLALTKFIAAISTDVEITDGDYLTADKKVGSKDNPYTRQTSVDTTALKAGTATTATYNQVKDPLLVEKNSYVLYDIRVYNEGDVDVYAGEVKDYLPNYLDYVSCEFNDNFGWKVAADGKTISTNYLSSVNGEKNKLKAFDKINDDGKGSHLDYRDLQILCKVNSKAPNEQKLVNSAEITKYEDENGKEFDKDVDSESNNIKDKNKEERYEDDDDYEVVKVKP
;
A
#
# COMPACT_ATOMS: atom_id res chain seq x y z
N ALA A 1 24.90 26.32 5.75
CA ALA A 1 25.46 27.24 6.74
C ALA A 1 26.42 28.19 6.04
N ALA A 2 26.57 29.39 6.55
CA ALA A 2 27.53 30.38 6.06
C ALA A 2 28.23 31.04 7.24
N ILE A 3 29.46 31.40 7.08
CA ILE A 3 30.22 32.18 8.07
C ILE A 3 29.84 33.63 7.87
N THR A 4 29.17 34.21 8.85
CA THR A 4 28.66 35.59 8.78
C THR A 4 29.54 36.59 9.50
N GLU A 5 30.45 36.13 10.37
CA GLU A 5 31.40 36.96 11.11
C GLU A 5 32.77 36.28 11.20
N ALA A 6 33.82 37.05 10.99
CA ALA A 6 35.18 36.61 11.23
C ALA A 6 35.79 37.42 12.39
N GLN A 7 36.57 36.75 13.25
CA GLN A 7 37.26 37.36 14.40
C GLN A 7 38.77 37.20 14.27
N ASP A 8 39.52 38.18 14.74
CA ASP A 8 40.98 38.09 14.84
C ASP A 8 41.42 37.26 16.08
N THR A 9 42.72 37.07 16.22
CA THR A 9 43.32 36.31 17.33
C THR A 9 43.04 36.89 18.73
N ASN A 10 42.48 38.09 18.83
CA ASN A 10 42.10 38.74 20.06
C ASN A 10 40.61 38.64 20.34
N ASN A 11 39.90 37.84 19.56
CA ASN A 11 38.43 37.62 19.68
C ASN A 11 37.60 38.89 19.40
N VAL A 12 38.15 39.81 18.60
CA VAL A 12 37.48 41.04 18.21
C VAL A 12 36.77 40.82 16.87
N ILE A 13 35.46 41.09 16.81
CA ILE A 13 34.74 41.13 15.54
C ILE A 13 35.30 42.26 14.71
N GLN A 14 35.87 41.93 13.54
CA GLN A 14 36.45 42.91 12.65
C GLN A 14 35.38 43.51 11.75
N ASP A 15 35.46 44.82 11.57
CA ASP A 15 34.64 45.54 10.60
C ASP A 15 34.97 45.01 9.20
N ASN A 16 33.94 44.61 8.45
CA ASN A 16 34.00 43.93 7.13
C ASN A 16 34.93 44.60 6.09
N ASP A 17 35.36 45.84 6.37
CA ASP A 17 36.28 46.55 5.48
C ASP A 17 37.78 46.28 5.78
N LYS A 18 38.12 45.57 6.85
CA LYS A 18 39.49 45.38 7.27
C LYS A 18 40.04 43.96 7.19
N LEU A 19 39.19 42.97 7.34
CA LEU A 19 39.55 41.57 7.11
C LEU A 19 38.62 41.02 6.03
N LYS A 20 39.04 41.16 4.79
CA LYS A 20 38.35 40.44 3.72
C LYS A 20 38.93 39.04 3.66
N ASP A 21 38.09 38.07 3.78
CA ASP A 21 38.40 36.76 3.25
C ASP A 21 38.81 36.94 1.79
N ARG A 22 39.83 36.19 1.37
CA ARG A 22 40.50 36.46 0.09
C ARG A 22 39.56 36.24 -1.10
N ASP A 23 38.64 35.30 -1.00
CA ASP A 23 37.76 34.82 -2.07
C ASP A 23 36.29 34.66 -1.68
N SER A 24 35.91 34.91 -0.41
CA SER A 24 34.55 34.82 0.09
C SER A 24 33.98 36.17 0.53
N GLN A 25 32.65 36.30 0.51
CA GLN A 25 31.93 37.49 1.00
C GLN A 25 30.92 37.06 2.08
N THR A 26 31.12 37.54 3.30
CA THR A 26 30.22 37.31 4.41
C THR A 26 28.80 37.77 4.08
N ASP A 27 27.79 37.06 4.58
CA ASP A 27 26.36 37.33 4.40
C ASP A 27 25.82 37.26 2.95
N LYS A 28 26.59 36.69 2.05
CA LYS A 28 26.15 36.52 0.66
C LYS A 28 26.00 35.06 0.28
N TRP A 29 25.10 34.36 0.95
CA TRP A 29 24.67 33.04 0.51
C TRP A 29 23.58 33.16 -0.56
N PRO A 30 23.93 33.00 -1.84
CA PRO A 30 22.98 33.22 -2.95
C PRO A 30 22.03 32.09 -3.18
N GLY A 31 22.23 30.91 -2.58
CA GLY A 31 21.40 29.75 -2.80
C GLY A 31 20.88 29.10 -1.54
N LYS A 32 19.56 29.00 -1.43
CA LYS A 32 18.90 28.19 -0.39
C LYS A 32 18.70 26.74 -0.81
N ASP A 33 18.82 26.44 -2.11
CA ASP A 33 18.50 25.16 -2.69
C ASP A 33 19.64 24.75 -3.62
N GLY A 34 20.65 24.16 -3.05
CA GLY A 34 21.48 24.01 -3.87
C GLY A 34 22.53 23.16 -4.42
N ASP A 35 22.69 23.09 -5.66
CA ASP A 35 23.67 22.30 -6.40
C ASP A 35 24.91 23.12 -6.85
N LYS A 36 25.19 24.24 -6.21
CA LYS A 36 26.27 25.08 -6.63
C LYS A 36 27.27 25.26 -5.52
N GLU A 37 28.48 24.94 -5.80
CA GLU A 37 29.64 25.32 -5.03
C GLU A 37 29.78 26.84 -5.08
N TYR A 38 29.71 27.51 -3.94
CA TYR A 38 29.73 28.95 -3.89
C TYR A 38 31.13 29.46 -3.49
N GLN A 39 31.33 29.63 -2.21
CA GLN A 39 32.60 30.12 -1.68
C GLN A 39 33.09 29.11 -0.63
N ASP A 40 34.35 29.15 -0.27
CA ASP A 40 34.92 28.18 0.67
C ASP A 40 34.49 28.40 2.13
N ASP A 41 33.79 29.50 2.42
CA ASP A 41 33.11 29.75 3.69
C ASP A 41 31.67 29.23 3.75
N GLU A 42 31.19 28.58 2.69
CA GLU A 42 29.85 28.04 2.55
C GLU A 42 29.88 26.54 2.32
N ASP A 43 28.97 25.81 2.98
CA ASP A 43 28.72 24.40 2.73
C ASP A 43 27.26 24.06 2.99
N TYR A 44 26.77 23.04 2.34
CA TYR A 44 25.40 22.55 2.53
C TYR A 44 25.40 21.03 2.61
N ASP A 45 24.36 20.53 3.27
CA ASP A 45 24.06 19.12 3.30
C ASP A 45 22.56 18.91 3.02
N ASN A 46 22.25 17.86 2.28
CA ASN A 46 20.90 17.50 1.93
C ASN A 46 20.38 16.43 2.87
N ILE A 47 19.24 16.66 3.48
CA ILE A 47 18.51 15.65 4.22
C ILE A 47 17.39 15.15 3.30
N VAL A 48 17.45 13.89 2.94
CA VAL A 48 16.35 13.20 2.27
C VAL A 48 15.45 12.59 3.35
N LEU A 49 14.20 13.00 3.39
CA LEU A 49 13.21 12.36 4.24
C LEU A 49 12.72 11.09 3.54
N GLU A 50 12.99 9.96 4.16
CA GLU A 50 12.47 8.67 3.73
C GLU A 50 10.95 8.65 3.87
N LYS A 51 10.26 8.12 2.86
CA LYS A 51 8.81 8.08 2.78
C LYS A 51 8.32 6.64 2.80
N VAL A 52 7.47 6.35 3.77
CA VAL A 52 6.65 5.14 3.78
C VAL A 52 5.39 5.44 2.98
N ASP A 53 5.06 4.55 2.05
CA ASP A 53 3.92 4.72 1.16
C ASP A 53 3.48 3.32 0.68
N LEU A 54 2.38 2.80 1.25
CA LEU A 54 1.82 1.50 0.91
C LEU A 54 0.43 1.63 0.30
N ALA A 55 0.26 1.10 -0.88
CA ALA A 55 -1.03 1.03 -1.55
C ALA A 55 -1.63 -0.39 -1.50
N LEU A 56 -2.96 -0.47 -1.53
CA LEU A 56 -3.69 -1.73 -1.54
C LEU A 56 -4.65 -1.80 -2.72
N THR A 57 -4.74 -2.97 -3.34
CA THR A 57 -5.81 -3.29 -4.28
C THR A 57 -6.49 -4.59 -3.89
N LYS A 58 -7.80 -4.65 -4.10
CA LYS A 58 -8.61 -5.83 -3.82
C LYS A 58 -9.34 -6.27 -5.07
N PHE A 59 -9.29 -7.56 -5.40
CA PHE A 59 -9.99 -8.10 -6.55
C PHE A 59 -10.48 -9.53 -6.32
N ILE A 60 -11.49 -9.95 -7.07
CA ILE A 60 -11.98 -11.33 -7.01
C ILE A 60 -11.07 -12.21 -7.86
N ALA A 61 -10.44 -13.19 -7.21
CA ALA A 61 -9.59 -14.18 -7.85
C ALA A 61 -10.39 -15.37 -8.39
N ALA A 62 -11.45 -15.80 -7.67
CA ALA A 62 -12.29 -16.92 -8.10
C ALA A 62 -13.67 -16.91 -7.46
N ILE A 63 -14.65 -17.52 -8.14
CA ILE A 63 -15.98 -17.81 -7.63
C ILE A 63 -16.29 -19.29 -7.92
N SER A 64 -16.82 -20.01 -6.93
CA SER A 64 -17.23 -21.42 -7.09
C SER A 64 -18.47 -21.73 -6.27
N THR A 65 -19.31 -22.61 -6.79
CA THR A 65 -20.46 -23.18 -6.04
C THR A 65 -20.04 -24.38 -5.20
N ASP A 66 -18.93 -25.04 -5.57
CA ASP A 66 -18.40 -26.21 -4.88
C ASP A 66 -16.92 -25.95 -4.56
N VAL A 67 -16.55 -26.09 -3.30
CA VAL A 67 -15.15 -26.15 -2.86
C VAL A 67 -14.83 -27.60 -2.59
N GLU A 68 -14.16 -28.26 -3.53
CA GLU A 68 -13.46 -29.48 -3.21
C GLU A 68 -12.17 -29.10 -2.49
N ILE A 69 -12.15 -29.35 -1.19
CA ILE A 69 -10.97 -29.22 -0.35
C ILE A 69 -10.15 -30.49 -0.55
N THR A 70 -9.30 -30.50 -1.55
CA THR A 70 -8.30 -31.56 -1.73
C THR A 70 -6.92 -30.96 -1.68
N ASP A 71 -6.15 -31.35 -0.67
CA ASP A 71 -4.69 -31.13 -0.56
C ASP A 71 -4.19 -29.68 -0.77
N GLY A 72 -4.86 -28.70 -0.19
CA GLY A 72 -4.41 -27.30 -0.18
C GLY A 72 -4.84 -26.45 -1.37
N ASP A 73 -5.53 -27.01 -2.35
CA ASP A 73 -6.05 -26.29 -3.51
C ASP A 73 -7.58 -26.10 -3.38
N TYR A 74 -8.00 -25.05 -2.68
CA TYR A 74 -9.40 -24.77 -2.36
C TYR A 74 -10.27 -24.38 -3.54
N LEU A 75 -9.67 -24.03 -4.69
CA LEU A 75 -10.38 -23.72 -5.92
C LEU A 75 -9.64 -24.32 -7.11
N THR A 76 -10.24 -25.32 -7.75
CA THR A 76 -9.69 -25.90 -8.97
C THR A 76 -9.55 -24.84 -10.07
N ALA A 77 -8.53 -25.01 -10.91
CA ALA A 77 -8.18 -24.07 -11.99
C ALA A 77 -9.36 -23.75 -12.93
N ASP A 78 -10.34 -24.64 -13.04
CA ASP A 78 -11.47 -24.52 -13.94
C ASP A 78 -12.54 -23.51 -13.52
N LYS A 79 -12.45 -23.01 -12.29
CA LYS A 79 -13.45 -22.11 -11.69
C LYS A 79 -12.88 -20.71 -11.39
N LYS A 80 -11.66 -20.42 -11.83
CA LYS A 80 -11.05 -19.09 -11.65
C LYS A 80 -11.70 -18.05 -12.55
N VAL A 81 -12.08 -16.92 -11.97
CA VAL A 81 -12.45 -15.73 -12.75
C VAL A 81 -11.26 -15.33 -13.62
N GLY A 82 -11.49 -15.14 -14.92
CA GLY A 82 -10.40 -14.89 -15.87
C GLY A 82 -9.73 -16.15 -16.44
N SER A 83 -10.30 -17.34 -16.25
CA SER A 83 -9.90 -18.55 -16.96
C SER A 83 -10.31 -18.48 -18.44
N LYS A 84 -9.80 -19.42 -19.26
CA LYS A 84 -10.16 -19.53 -20.68
C LYS A 84 -11.68 -19.58 -20.92
N ASP A 85 -12.41 -20.22 -20.00
CA ASP A 85 -13.86 -20.38 -20.06
C ASP A 85 -14.62 -19.22 -19.38
N ASN A 86 -13.93 -18.37 -18.64
CA ASN A 86 -14.41 -17.14 -18.09
C ASN A 86 -13.32 -16.06 -18.25
N PRO A 87 -13.25 -15.38 -19.42
CA PRO A 87 -12.18 -14.47 -19.78
C PRO A 87 -12.12 -13.18 -18.97
N TYR A 88 -12.98 -13.05 -17.99
CA TYR A 88 -13.06 -11.87 -17.15
C TYR A 88 -11.90 -11.87 -16.13
N THR A 89 -10.93 -11.00 -16.32
CA THR A 89 -9.86 -10.80 -15.35
C THR A 89 -10.15 -9.58 -14.49
N ARG A 90 -10.11 -9.76 -13.18
CA ARG A 90 -10.22 -8.68 -12.19
C ARG A 90 -8.87 -8.15 -11.73
N GLN A 91 -7.78 -8.74 -12.24
CA GLN A 91 -6.45 -8.31 -11.86
C GLN A 91 -6.23 -6.85 -12.28
N THR A 92 -5.73 -6.07 -11.32
CA THR A 92 -5.35 -4.68 -11.50
C THR A 92 -4.20 -4.54 -12.49
N SER A 93 -4.29 -3.60 -13.42
CA SER A 93 -3.12 -3.09 -14.14
C SER A 93 -2.66 -1.78 -13.52
N VAL A 94 -1.35 -1.60 -13.40
CA VAL A 94 -0.74 -0.47 -12.72
C VAL A 94 -0.09 0.47 -13.73
N ASP A 95 -0.30 1.77 -13.56
CA ASP A 95 0.42 2.83 -14.28
C ASP A 95 1.19 3.67 -13.26
N THR A 96 2.51 3.56 -13.27
CA THR A 96 3.44 4.25 -12.38
C THR A 96 4.03 5.52 -13.02
N THR A 97 3.58 5.94 -14.19
CA THR A 97 4.17 7.06 -14.94
C THR A 97 4.22 8.34 -14.12
N ALA A 98 3.12 8.71 -13.46
CA ALA A 98 3.02 9.93 -12.66
C ALA A 98 3.80 9.81 -11.33
N LEU A 99 3.75 8.64 -10.68
CA LEU A 99 4.53 8.34 -9.48
C LEU A 99 6.03 8.39 -9.76
N LYS A 100 6.48 7.74 -10.84
CA LYS A 100 7.88 7.78 -11.32
C LYS A 100 8.36 9.20 -11.59
N ALA A 101 7.52 10.03 -12.20
CA ALA A 101 7.84 11.43 -12.52
C ALA A 101 7.78 12.36 -11.28
N GLY A 102 7.32 11.87 -10.13
CA GLY A 102 7.12 12.68 -8.93
C GLY A 102 5.98 13.72 -9.05
N THR A 103 5.06 13.51 -10.00
CA THR A 103 3.89 14.38 -10.21
C THR A 103 2.64 13.88 -9.49
N ALA A 104 2.69 12.68 -8.93
CA ALA A 104 1.68 12.10 -8.05
C ALA A 104 2.38 11.39 -6.89
N THR A 105 1.67 11.20 -5.78
CA THR A 105 2.09 10.42 -4.61
C THR A 105 1.73 8.95 -4.77
N THR A 106 0.67 8.62 -5.50
CA THR A 106 0.23 7.25 -5.75
C THR A 106 0.22 6.89 -7.24
N ALA A 107 0.38 5.61 -7.56
CA ALA A 107 0.21 5.05 -8.90
C ALA A 107 -1.27 5.00 -9.31
N THR A 108 -1.53 4.86 -10.60
CA THR A 108 -2.89 4.65 -11.08
C THR A 108 -3.18 3.15 -11.19
N TYR A 109 -4.15 2.69 -10.41
CA TYR A 109 -4.63 1.30 -10.42
C TYR A 109 -5.90 1.17 -11.25
N ASN A 110 -5.76 0.58 -12.44
CA ASN A 110 -6.90 0.37 -13.35
C ASN A 110 -7.62 -0.93 -12.96
N GLN A 111 -8.78 -0.78 -12.36
CA GLN A 111 -9.57 -1.88 -11.84
C GLN A 111 -10.96 -1.93 -12.48
N VAL A 112 -11.52 -3.12 -12.58
CA VAL A 112 -12.92 -3.32 -12.97
C VAL A 112 -13.71 -3.67 -11.71
N LYS A 113 -14.66 -2.83 -11.33
CA LYS A 113 -15.47 -2.95 -10.09
C LYS A 113 -16.94 -3.28 -10.36
N ASP A 114 -17.33 -3.59 -11.61
CA ASP A 114 -18.69 -4.05 -11.89
C ASP A 114 -19.03 -5.29 -11.08
N PRO A 115 -20.20 -5.35 -10.40
CA PRO A 115 -20.56 -6.46 -9.54
C PRO A 115 -20.59 -7.79 -10.31
N LEU A 116 -19.86 -8.80 -9.83
CA LEU A 116 -19.97 -10.16 -10.35
C LEU A 116 -21.21 -10.86 -9.78
N LEU A 117 -21.97 -11.54 -10.65
CA LEU A 117 -23.15 -12.29 -10.23
C LEU A 117 -22.75 -13.61 -9.56
N VAL A 118 -23.26 -13.81 -8.34
CA VAL A 118 -23.02 -15.02 -7.53
C VAL A 118 -24.33 -15.68 -7.10
N GLU A 119 -24.30 -16.99 -6.91
CA GLU A 119 -25.41 -17.72 -6.29
C GLU A 119 -25.28 -17.70 -4.77
N LYS A 120 -26.39 -17.90 -4.07
CA LYS A 120 -26.38 -18.19 -2.63
C LYS A 120 -25.56 -19.45 -2.39
N ASN A 121 -24.79 -19.46 -1.32
CA ASN A 121 -23.82 -20.49 -0.97
C ASN A 121 -22.57 -20.55 -1.85
N SER A 122 -22.41 -19.68 -2.86
CA SER A 122 -21.15 -19.57 -3.59
C SER A 122 -20.02 -19.17 -2.67
N TYR A 123 -18.85 -19.69 -2.95
CA TYR A 123 -17.59 -19.25 -2.37
C TYR A 123 -16.98 -18.16 -3.25
N VAL A 124 -16.38 -17.17 -2.62
CA VAL A 124 -15.66 -16.08 -3.29
C VAL A 124 -14.27 -15.99 -2.70
N LEU A 125 -13.27 -16.15 -3.54
CA LEU A 125 -11.87 -15.94 -3.19
C LEU A 125 -11.48 -14.51 -3.60
N TYR A 126 -11.05 -13.73 -2.62
CA TYR A 126 -10.50 -12.41 -2.85
C TYR A 126 -8.98 -12.45 -2.76
N ASP A 127 -8.32 -11.73 -3.66
CA ASP A 127 -6.94 -11.34 -3.54
C ASP A 127 -6.88 -9.90 -3.01
N ILE A 128 -5.99 -9.68 -2.06
CA ILE A 128 -5.61 -8.38 -1.54
C ILE A 128 -4.13 -8.21 -1.84
N ARG A 129 -3.79 -7.28 -2.69
CA ARG A 129 -2.42 -7.00 -3.08
C ARG A 129 -1.95 -5.70 -2.47
N VAL A 130 -0.86 -5.77 -1.73
CA VAL A 130 -0.19 -4.63 -1.12
C VAL A 130 1.04 -4.30 -1.93
N TYR A 131 1.19 -3.03 -2.30
CA TYR A 131 2.34 -2.48 -3.03
C TYR A 131 3.13 -1.53 -2.14
N ASN A 132 4.42 -1.34 -2.46
CA ASN A 132 5.24 -0.30 -1.86
C ASN A 132 5.57 0.77 -2.90
N GLU A 133 5.01 1.97 -2.73
CA GLU A 133 5.24 3.15 -3.57
C GLU A 133 6.31 4.08 -3.00
N GLY A 134 6.73 3.81 -1.76
CA GLY A 134 7.65 4.62 -0.98
C GLY A 134 9.12 4.42 -1.32
N ASP A 135 9.95 5.19 -0.62
CA ASP A 135 11.39 5.26 -0.82
C ASP A 135 12.16 4.31 0.13
N VAL A 136 11.45 3.59 1.02
CA VAL A 136 12.04 2.67 2.01
C VAL A 136 11.45 1.28 1.94
N ASP A 137 12.24 0.28 2.30
CA ASP A 137 11.76 -1.08 2.50
C ASP A 137 10.82 -1.10 3.74
N VAL A 138 9.65 -1.72 3.60
CA VAL A 138 8.59 -1.68 4.62
C VAL A 138 7.84 -3.00 4.67
N TYR A 139 7.08 -3.23 5.76
CA TYR A 139 6.15 -4.35 5.92
C TYR A 139 4.75 -3.83 6.20
N ALA A 140 3.72 -4.50 5.67
CA ALA A 140 2.35 -4.29 6.12
C ALA A 140 2.13 -5.03 7.44
N GLY A 141 2.20 -4.31 8.55
CA GLY A 141 2.13 -4.86 9.91
C GLY A 141 0.78 -5.48 10.23
N GLU A 142 -0.31 -4.89 9.71
CA GLU A 142 -1.66 -5.44 9.82
C GLU A 142 -2.50 -5.03 8.60
N VAL A 143 -3.29 -5.99 8.11
CA VAL A 143 -4.34 -5.75 7.10
C VAL A 143 -5.67 -6.20 7.68
N LYS A 144 -6.71 -5.38 7.52
CA LYS A 144 -8.09 -5.69 7.90
C LYS A 144 -8.97 -5.86 6.67
N ASP A 145 -9.92 -6.77 6.80
CA ASP A 145 -10.97 -7.04 5.83
C ASP A 145 -12.33 -6.89 6.52
N TYR A 146 -13.27 -6.21 5.88
CA TYR A 146 -14.55 -5.84 6.46
C TYR A 146 -15.71 -6.50 5.69
N LEU A 147 -16.14 -7.64 6.20
CA LEU A 147 -17.21 -8.42 5.55
C LEU A 147 -18.55 -7.71 5.65
N PRO A 148 -19.29 -7.56 4.53
CA PRO A 148 -20.65 -7.06 4.55
C PRO A 148 -21.61 -8.09 5.16
N ASN A 149 -22.85 -7.66 5.44
CA ASN A 149 -23.90 -8.59 5.76
C ASN A 149 -24.06 -9.61 4.60
N TYR A 150 -24.34 -10.86 4.95
CA TYR A 150 -24.52 -11.99 4.03
C TYR A 150 -23.26 -12.46 3.30
N LEU A 151 -22.11 -11.97 3.64
CA LEU A 151 -20.83 -12.58 3.30
C LEU A 151 -20.19 -13.10 4.60
N ASP A 152 -19.88 -14.38 4.64
CA ASP A 152 -19.40 -15.05 5.83
C ASP A 152 -17.93 -15.50 5.63
N TYR A 153 -17.12 -15.35 6.67
CA TYR A 153 -15.77 -15.91 6.71
C TYR A 153 -15.84 -17.44 6.70
N VAL A 154 -14.97 -18.08 5.93
CA VAL A 154 -14.82 -19.53 5.92
C VAL A 154 -13.68 -19.94 6.84
N SER A 155 -14.00 -20.58 7.97
CA SER A 155 -12.98 -21.18 8.84
C SER A 155 -12.44 -22.44 8.17
N CYS A 156 -11.21 -22.36 7.67
CA CYS A 156 -10.56 -23.45 6.94
C CYS A 156 -9.04 -23.25 6.93
N GLU A 157 -8.31 -24.34 6.70
CA GLU A 157 -6.84 -24.32 6.65
C GLU A 157 -6.29 -23.30 5.67
N PHE A 158 -6.94 -23.08 4.52
CA PHE A 158 -6.54 -22.07 3.56
C PHE A 158 -6.47 -20.67 4.17
N ASN A 159 -7.55 -20.23 4.85
CA ASN A 159 -7.57 -18.94 5.53
C ASN A 159 -6.62 -18.91 6.73
N ASP A 160 -6.47 -20.04 7.45
CA ASP A 160 -5.57 -20.15 8.58
C ASP A 160 -4.10 -19.99 8.16
N ASN A 161 -3.73 -20.41 6.93
CA ASN A 161 -2.39 -20.22 6.37
C ASN A 161 -2.01 -18.75 6.18
N PHE A 162 -3.00 -17.86 5.99
CA PHE A 162 -2.81 -16.41 5.96
C PHE A 162 -3.00 -15.76 7.34
N GLY A 163 -3.18 -16.55 8.39
CA GLY A 163 -3.27 -16.05 9.77
C GLY A 163 -4.48 -15.17 10.06
N TRP A 164 -5.55 -15.27 9.27
CA TRP A 164 -6.76 -14.48 9.46
C TRP A 164 -7.44 -14.76 10.81
N LYS A 165 -7.84 -13.70 11.50
CA LYS A 165 -8.53 -13.74 12.80
C LYS A 165 -9.81 -12.93 12.72
N VAL A 166 -10.92 -13.55 13.15
CA VAL A 166 -12.23 -12.92 13.18
C VAL A 166 -12.40 -12.18 14.50
N ALA A 167 -12.75 -10.91 14.43
CA ALA A 167 -13.06 -10.08 15.61
C ALA A 167 -14.42 -10.49 16.23
N ALA A 168 -14.69 -9.95 17.43
CA ALA A 168 -15.93 -10.27 18.18
C ALA A 168 -17.21 -9.84 17.44
N ASP A 169 -17.14 -8.89 16.51
CA ASP A 169 -18.27 -8.46 15.68
C ASP A 169 -18.61 -9.46 14.57
N GLY A 170 -17.75 -10.47 14.33
CA GLY A 170 -17.91 -11.48 13.31
C GLY A 170 -17.80 -10.95 11.87
N LYS A 171 -17.40 -9.69 11.68
CA LYS A 171 -17.35 -8.99 10.39
C LYS A 171 -16.01 -8.33 10.10
N THR A 172 -15.27 -7.94 11.11
CA THR A 172 -13.90 -7.47 10.97
C THR A 172 -12.95 -8.66 11.06
N ILE A 173 -12.16 -8.85 10.02
CA ILE A 173 -11.16 -9.93 9.92
C ILE A 173 -9.80 -9.27 9.80
N SER A 174 -8.81 -9.70 10.55
CA SER A 174 -7.47 -9.12 10.49
C SER A 174 -6.39 -10.16 10.35
N THR A 175 -5.26 -9.77 9.77
CA THR A 175 -4.06 -10.58 9.72
C THR A 175 -2.80 -9.72 9.83
N ASN A 176 -1.77 -10.29 10.43
CA ASN A 176 -0.42 -9.75 10.40
C ASN A 176 0.52 -10.61 9.54
N TYR A 177 -0.02 -11.36 8.58
CA TYR A 177 0.76 -12.29 7.75
C TYR A 177 1.93 -11.62 7.04
N LEU A 178 1.74 -10.39 6.56
CA LEU A 178 2.76 -9.59 5.86
C LEU A 178 3.67 -8.79 6.79
N SER A 179 3.55 -8.96 8.11
CA SER A 179 4.42 -8.27 9.07
C SER A 179 5.83 -8.84 9.12
N SER A 180 6.76 -8.08 9.68
CA SER A 180 8.17 -8.44 9.84
C SER A 180 8.37 -9.70 10.68
N VAL A 181 7.49 -9.96 11.67
CA VAL A 181 7.57 -11.15 12.52
C VAL A 181 7.40 -12.47 11.76
N ASN A 182 6.81 -12.43 10.57
CA ASN A 182 6.62 -13.60 9.70
C ASN A 182 7.72 -13.78 8.66
N GLY A 183 8.79 -12.99 8.77
CA GLY A 183 10.03 -13.17 8.04
C GLY A 183 10.23 -12.25 6.84
N GLU A 184 11.48 -12.18 6.42
CA GLU A 184 11.98 -11.26 5.38
C GLU A 184 11.29 -11.44 4.01
N LYS A 185 10.73 -12.61 3.74
CA LYS A 185 9.96 -12.86 2.50
C LYS A 185 8.77 -11.91 2.30
N ASN A 186 8.28 -11.32 3.39
CA ASN A 186 7.15 -10.40 3.38
C ASN A 186 7.57 -8.93 3.22
N LYS A 187 8.87 -8.66 3.24
CA LYS A 187 9.40 -7.30 3.00
C LYS A 187 8.98 -6.82 1.63
N LEU A 188 8.43 -5.63 1.59
CA LEU A 188 8.12 -4.88 0.38
C LEU A 188 9.28 -3.92 0.11
N LYS A 189 9.97 -4.13 -1.00
CA LYS A 189 11.11 -3.31 -1.40
C LYS A 189 10.66 -1.93 -1.82
N ALA A 190 11.48 -0.92 -1.52
CA ALA A 190 11.29 0.45 -1.99
C ALA A 190 11.10 0.50 -3.51
N PHE A 191 10.28 1.42 -3.97
CA PHE A 191 10.00 1.60 -5.39
C PHE A 191 11.25 2.08 -6.15
N ASP A 192 11.73 1.28 -7.08
CA ASP A 192 12.83 1.69 -7.97
C ASP A 192 12.32 2.54 -9.14
N LYS A 193 12.14 3.83 -8.87
CA LYS A 193 11.66 4.82 -9.84
C LYS A 193 12.55 4.93 -11.08
N ILE A 194 13.85 4.65 -10.95
CA ILE A 194 14.82 4.82 -12.05
C ILE A 194 14.62 3.76 -13.12
N ASN A 195 14.50 2.50 -12.70
CA ASN A 195 14.42 1.36 -13.60
C ASN A 195 12.98 0.97 -13.99
N ASP A 196 11.97 1.57 -13.37
CA ASP A 196 10.57 1.28 -13.68
C ASP A 196 10.18 1.68 -15.10
N ASP A 197 9.31 0.89 -15.74
CA ASP A 197 8.87 1.08 -17.13
C ASP A 197 7.60 1.96 -17.29
N GLY A 198 7.10 2.50 -16.19
CA GLY A 198 5.81 3.20 -16.12
C GLY A 198 4.60 2.28 -16.00
N LYS A 199 4.83 0.96 -15.93
CA LYS A 199 3.79 -0.08 -15.80
C LYS A 199 3.91 -0.87 -14.50
N GLY A 200 4.70 -0.36 -13.55
CA GLY A 200 4.91 -0.96 -12.26
C GLY A 200 5.86 -2.17 -12.26
N SER A 201 6.77 -2.27 -13.23
CA SER A 201 7.71 -3.42 -13.30
C SER A 201 8.67 -3.50 -12.10
N HIS A 202 8.90 -2.38 -11.43
CA HIS A 202 9.74 -2.25 -10.24
C HIS A 202 8.97 -1.78 -8.99
N LEU A 203 7.66 -1.89 -9.02
CA LEU A 203 6.79 -1.70 -7.87
C LEU A 203 6.61 -3.05 -7.17
N ASP A 204 7.27 -3.24 -6.03
CA ASP A 204 7.21 -4.50 -5.29
C ASP A 204 5.84 -4.71 -4.64
N TYR A 205 5.39 -5.95 -4.55
CA TYR A 205 4.09 -6.28 -3.97
C TYR A 205 4.08 -7.61 -3.23
N ARG A 206 3.08 -7.78 -2.36
CA ARG A 206 2.75 -9.06 -1.69
C ARG A 206 1.26 -9.30 -1.74
N ASP A 207 0.88 -10.56 -1.87
CA ASP A 207 -0.50 -10.99 -1.94
C ASP A 207 -0.97 -11.65 -0.64
N LEU A 208 -2.19 -11.32 -0.27
CA LEU A 208 -3.01 -12.01 0.73
C LEU A 208 -4.25 -12.56 0.04
N GLN A 209 -4.73 -13.71 0.50
CA GLN A 209 -5.99 -14.26 0.00
C GLN A 209 -6.94 -14.51 1.17
N ILE A 210 -8.23 -14.29 0.91
CA ILE A 210 -9.30 -14.61 1.86
C ILE A 210 -10.46 -15.29 1.15
N LEU A 211 -10.85 -16.46 1.67
CA LEU A 211 -12.00 -17.22 1.17
C LEU A 211 -13.24 -16.90 2.01
N CYS A 212 -14.28 -16.43 1.33
CA CYS A 212 -15.56 -16.10 1.92
C CYS A 212 -16.70 -16.91 1.28
N LYS A 213 -17.86 -16.95 1.92
CA LYS A 213 -19.04 -17.64 1.43
C LYS A 213 -20.27 -16.73 1.45
N VAL A 214 -21.01 -16.70 0.36
CA VAL A 214 -22.30 -16.01 0.27
C VAL A 214 -23.33 -16.77 1.10
N ASN A 215 -23.94 -16.08 2.07
CA ASN A 215 -24.92 -16.67 2.97
C ASN A 215 -26.20 -17.11 2.22
N SER A 216 -26.75 -18.25 2.60
CA SER A 216 -27.98 -18.76 2.00
C SER A 216 -29.21 -17.85 2.18
N LYS A 217 -29.17 -16.97 3.20
CA LYS A 217 -30.23 -15.99 3.50
C LYS A 217 -30.05 -14.67 2.79
N ALA A 218 -29.00 -14.51 1.97
CA ALA A 218 -28.77 -13.27 1.23
C ALA A 218 -29.99 -12.96 0.33
N PRO A 219 -30.54 -11.74 0.35
CA PRO A 219 -31.61 -11.37 -0.57
C PRO A 219 -31.12 -11.46 -2.03
N ASN A 220 -32.07 -11.80 -2.92
CA ASN A 220 -31.79 -11.70 -4.36
C ASN A 220 -31.46 -10.25 -4.71
N GLU A 221 -30.61 -10.04 -5.72
CA GLU A 221 -30.15 -8.70 -6.19
C GLU A 221 -29.32 -7.91 -5.16
N GLN A 222 -29.05 -8.48 -3.96
CA GLN A 222 -28.24 -7.82 -2.94
C GLN A 222 -26.80 -7.67 -3.43
N LYS A 223 -26.29 -6.44 -3.41
CA LYS A 223 -24.85 -6.16 -3.52
C LYS A 223 -24.16 -6.46 -2.19
N LEU A 224 -23.02 -7.14 -2.26
CA LEU A 224 -22.15 -7.43 -1.13
C LEU A 224 -20.81 -6.77 -1.43
N VAL A 225 -20.57 -5.63 -0.79
CA VAL A 225 -19.33 -4.85 -0.93
C VAL A 225 -18.39 -5.27 0.18
N ASN A 226 -17.24 -5.80 -0.17
CA ASN A 226 -16.21 -6.23 0.76
C ASN A 226 -14.99 -5.34 0.65
N SER A 227 -14.66 -4.60 1.72
CA SER A 227 -13.55 -3.65 1.78
C SER A 227 -12.36 -4.20 2.56
N ALA A 228 -11.17 -3.74 2.24
CA ALA A 228 -9.95 -4.03 2.99
C ALA A 228 -9.11 -2.77 3.14
N GLU A 229 -8.24 -2.74 4.16
CA GLU A 229 -7.41 -1.59 4.53
C GLU A 229 -6.11 -2.06 5.16
N ILE A 230 -5.01 -1.36 4.87
CA ILE A 230 -3.75 -1.51 5.62
C ILE A 230 -3.89 -0.67 6.90
N THR A 231 -3.69 -1.28 8.05
CA THR A 231 -3.91 -0.59 9.33
C THR A 231 -2.63 -0.41 10.15
N LYS A 232 -1.51 -0.97 9.67
CA LYS A 232 -0.19 -0.77 10.27
C LYS A 232 0.91 -0.91 9.25
N TYR A 233 1.87 -0.02 9.34
CA TYR A 233 3.13 -0.01 8.58
C TYR A 233 4.28 -0.22 9.55
N GLU A 234 5.26 -1.07 9.25
CA GLU A 234 6.36 -1.34 10.17
C GLU A 234 7.71 -1.55 9.47
N ASP A 235 8.78 -1.25 10.19
CA ASP A 235 10.15 -1.54 9.76
C ASP A 235 10.53 -3.02 9.98
N GLU A 236 11.74 -3.39 9.64
CA GLU A 236 12.26 -4.75 9.81
C GLU A 236 12.36 -5.23 11.26
N ASN A 237 12.33 -4.31 12.23
CA ASN A 237 12.35 -4.60 13.66
C ASN A 237 10.94 -4.66 14.27
N GLY A 238 9.89 -4.47 13.46
CA GLY A 238 8.50 -4.42 13.91
C GLY A 238 8.12 -3.10 14.58
N LYS A 239 8.92 -2.04 14.39
CA LYS A 239 8.57 -0.71 14.84
C LYS A 239 7.59 -0.10 13.86
N GLU A 240 6.42 0.28 14.36
CA GLU A 240 5.41 0.96 13.56
C GLU A 240 5.90 2.34 13.11
N PHE A 241 5.60 2.68 11.87
CA PHE A 241 5.72 4.05 11.37
C PHE A 241 4.48 4.85 11.76
N ASP A 242 4.69 6.09 12.11
CA ASP A 242 3.61 6.98 12.58
C ASP A 242 2.71 7.44 11.44
N LYS A 243 3.21 7.42 10.18
CA LYS A 243 2.52 8.01 9.05
C LYS A 243 2.97 7.39 7.72
N ASP A 244 2.02 7.16 6.85
CA ASP A 244 2.14 6.99 5.42
C ASP A 244 2.12 8.36 4.71
N VAL A 245 2.56 8.44 3.45
CA VAL A 245 2.67 9.72 2.72
C VAL A 245 1.32 10.39 2.52
N ASP A 246 0.31 9.64 2.11
CA ASP A 246 -1.00 10.18 1.72
C ASP A 246 -2.19 9.37 2.24
N SER A 247 -1.95 8.39 3.12
CA SER A 247 -2.97 7.57 3.77
C SER A 247 -2.93 7.67 5.30
N GLU A 248 -4.10 7.50 5.93
CA GLU A 248 -4.29 7.42 7.38
C GLU A 248 -4.88 6.06 7.77
N SER A 249 -4.18 5.30 8.60
CA SER A 249 -4.63 3.99 9.06
C SER A 249 -5.95 4.05 9.84
N ASN A 250 -6.81 3.06 9.62
CA ASN A 250 -8.10 2.88 10.31
C ASN A 250 -9.10 4.03 10.07
N ASN A 251 -9.10 4.65 8.92
CA ASN A 251 -9.95 5.79 8.64
C ASN A 251 -11.15 5.50 7.73
N ILE A 252 -11.32 4.28 7.23
CA ILE A 252 -12.52 3.91 6.45
C ILE A 252 -13.77 4.20 7.28
N LYS A 253 -14.49 5.26 6.90
CA LYS A 253 -15.67 5.75 7.64
C LYS A 253 -16.88 4.87 7.43
N ASP A 254 -17.12 4.51 6.19
CA ASP A 254 -18.29 3.73 5.78
C ASP A 254 -17.83 2.43 5.12
N LYS A 255 -17.47 1.46 5.96
CA LYS A 255 -17.12 0.12 5.52
C LYS A 255 -18.22 -0.49 4.67
N ASN A 256 -17.84 -1.27 3.65
CA ASN A 256 -18.77 -1.91 2.74
C ASN A 256 -19.52 -0.95 1.79
N LYS A 257 -18.93 0.18 1.45
CA LYS A 257 -19.35 1.05 0.34
C LYS A 257 -18.51 0.79 -0.91
N GLU A 258 -19.11 1.08 -2.07
CA GLU A 258 -18.43 1.09 -3.36
C GLU A 258 -17.61 2.38 -3.49
N GLU A 259 -16.64 2.58 -2.59
CA GLU A 259 -15.81 3.77 -2.50
C GLU A 259 -14.40 3.39 -2.01
N ARG A 260 -13.39 3.92 -2.66
CA ARG A 260 -12.01 3.92 -2.23
C ARG A 260 -11.71 5.30 -1.63
N TYR A 261 -11.24 5.36 -0.40
CA TYR A 261 -10.99 6.61 0.30
C TYR A 261 -9.57 7.12 0.07
N GLU A 262 -8.60 6.22 0.20
CA GLU A 262 -7.17 6.46 0.05
C GLU A 262 -6.54 5.32 -0.75
N ASP A 263 -5.25 5.29 -0.93
CA ASP A 263 -4.62 4.22 -1.69
C ASP A 263 -4.29 2.98 -0.84
N ASP A 264 -4.28 3.10 0.48
CA ASP A 264 -4.12 1.99 1.42
C ASP A 264 -5.41 1.17 1.64
N ASP A 265 -6.53 1.55 1.02
CA ASP A 265 -7.81 0.84 1.07
C ASP A 265 -8.35 0.51 -0.33
N ASP A 266 -9.17 -0.53 -0.41
CA ASP A 266 -9.91 -0.88 -1.62
C ASP A 266 -11.08 -1.81 -1.32
N TYR A 267 -11.99 -1.97 -2.28
CA TYR A 267 -13.18 -2.80 -2.14
C TYR A 267 -13.40 -3.69 -3.38
N GLU A 268 -14.23 -4.70 -3.20
CA GLU A 268 -14.73 -5.51 -4.32
C GLU A 268 -16.20 -5.87 -4.12
N VAL A 269 -16.91 -6.12 -5.21
CA VAL A 269 -18.38 -6.27 -5.19
C VAL A 269 -18.82 -7.56 -5.87
N VAL A 270 -19.65 -8.33 -5.17
CA VAL A 270 -20.49 -9.37 -5.78
C VAL A 270 -21.96 -9.01 -5.63
N LYS A 271 -22.80 -9.49 -6.55
CA LYS A 271 -24.25 -9.31 -6.53
C LYS A 271 -24.93 -10.67 -6.57
N VAL A 272 -25.82 -10.90 -5.61
CA VAL A 272 -26.61 -12.15 -5.55
C VAL A 272 -27.54 -12.23 -6.75
N LYS A 273 -27.54 -13.35 -7.47
CA LYS A 273 -28.45 -13.58 -8.60
C LYS A 273 -29.91 -13.43 -8.19
N PRO A 274 -30.81 -13.10 -9.15
CA PRO A 274 -32.24 -13.02 -8.95
C PRO A 274 -32.86 -14.29 -8.37
#